data_5eb7592e929ac57c627360d48da7fd7f
#
_entry.id   5eb7592e929ac57c627360d48da7fd7f
#
_cell.length_a   1.000
_cell.length_b   1.000
_cell.length_c   1.000
_cell.angle_alpha   90.00
_cell.angle_beta   90.00
_cell.angle_gamma   90.00
#
_symmetry.space_group_name_H-M   'P 1'
#
loop_
_entity.id
_entity.type
_entity.pdbx_description
1 polymer ?
#
loop_
_entity_poly.entity_id
_entity_poly.type
_entity_poly.pdbx_seq_one_letter_code
_entity_poly.pdbx_strand_id
1 'polypeptide(L)'
;MKTLTASLLAIALLASATPAYAHFPWLTIQKDGKVAYFFGENPADCTYKLPGPIAKSEVSAVSESGKLTAVELEAIESDDFVGRQSAKPLAKDALLQSQATFGIYHGSRLDYYTQHVGGKLPASREAAQKVSATIDLKAELVKTEEGVDAYILWQGKPLADADVHLYCEEGHEEATAKTDQDGKVSFTDAQIEEGVNGIMVGHTLQQAGTLNDKKYDSNSHYLTVTFQGPAEGK
;
A
#
# COMPACT_ATOMS: atom_id res chain seq x y z
N MET A 1 -30.56 43.29 45.49
CA MET A 1 -29.49 43.04 44.53
C MET A 1 -29.44 41.53 44.28
N LYS A 2 -29.92 41.09 43.11
CA LYS A 2 -29.91 39.67 42.69
C LYS A 2 -28.88 39.50 41.57
N THR A 3 -27.79 38.84 41.83
CA THR A 3 -26.76 38.50 40.86
C THR A 3 -27.21 37.28 40.07
N LEU A 4 -27.45 37.45 38.77
CA LEU A 4 -27.65 36.38 37.80
C LEU A 4 -26.25 35.84 37.39
N THR A 5 -25.96 34.61 37.76
CA THR A 5 -24.82 33.84 37.18
C THR A 5 -25.27 33.20 35.87
N ALA A 6 -24.75 33.68 34.76
CA ALA A 6 -24.96 33.06 33.46
C ALA A 6 -23.93 31.92 33.29
N SER A 7 -24.42 30.68 33.30
CA SER A 7 -23.62 29.49 32.97
C SER A 7 -23.52 29.38 31.45
N LEU A 8 -22.32 29.62 30.87
CA LEU A 8 -21.99 29.31 29.48
C LEU A 8 -21.81 27.79 29.35
N LEU A 9 -22.76 27.17 28.70
CA LEU A 9 -22.67 25.77 28.29
C LEU A 9 -21.84 25.71 26.99
N ALA A 10 -20.56 25.37 27.09
CA ALA A 10 -19.72 25.13 25.94
C ALA A 10 -20.06 23.74 25.37
N ILE A 11 -20.84 23.71 24.28
CA ILE A 11 -21.06 22.48 23.49
C ILE A 11 -19.80 22.25 22.66
N ALA A 12 -18.95 21.31 23.09
CA ALA A 12 -17.88 20.79 22.27
C ALA A 12 -18.52 19.94 21.14
N LEU A 13 -18.58 20.50 19.92
CA LEU A 13 -18.80 19.71 18.71
C LEU A 13 -17.60 18.78 18.53
N LEU A 14 -17.73 17.55 18.96
CA LEU A 14 -16.90 16.45 18.47
C LEU A 14 -17.26 16.26 16.98
N ALA A 15 -16.48 16.89 16.11
CA ALA A 15 -16.50 16.53 14.70
C ALA A 15 -16.00 15.09 14.62
N SER A 16 -16.94 14.15 14.50
CA SER A 16 -16.62 12.79 14.08
C SER A 16 -16.09 12.91 12.65
N ALA A 17 -14.76 12.95 12.50
CA ALA A 17 -14.13 12.73 11.22
C ALA A 17 -14.53 11.31 10.79
N THR A 18 -15.50 11.22 9.86
CA THR A 18 -15.72 9.98 9.13
C THR A 18 -14.40 9.66 8.44
N PRO A 19 -13.87 8.43 8.56
CA PRO A 19 -12.70 8.04 7.79
C PRO A 19 -13.05 8.28 6.32
N ALA A 20 -12.32 9.18 5.67
CA ALA A 20 -12.40 9.34 4.23
C ALA A 20 -11.73 8.09 3.67
N TYR A 21 -12.52 7.10 3.26
CA TYR A 21 -12.01 5.93 2.55
C TYR A 21 -11.28 6.41 1.31
N ALA A 22 -9.98 6.28 1.33
CA ALA A 22 -9.12 6.59 0.20
C ALA A 22 -8.89 5.29 -0.58
N HIS A 23 -9.01 5.36 -1.91
CA HIS A 23 -8.71 4.25 -2.77
C HIS A 23 -7.23 4.29 -3.17
N PHE A 24 -6.62 3.13 -3.27
CA PHE A 24 -5.21 2.95 -3.60
C PHE A 24 -5.05 1.94 -4.75
N PRO A 25 -4.00 2.05 -5.56
CA PRO A 25 -3.66 0.97 -6.49
C PRO A 25 -3.14 -0.24 -5.71
N TRP A 26 -3.60 -1.43 -6.09
CA TRP A 26 -3.17 -2.72 -5.56
C TRP A 26 -2.59 -3.57 -6.66
N LEU A 27 -1.58 -4.35 -6.35
CA LEU A 27 -0.88 -5.25 -7.27
C LEU A 27 -0.74 -6.62 -6.62
N THR A 28 -1.19 -7.68 -7.29
CA THR A 28 -1.13 -9.03 -6.75
C THR A 28 -0.91 -10.08 -7.84
N ILE A 29 -0.43 -11.25 -7.47
CA ILE A 29 -0.50 -12.46 -8.30
C ILE A 29 -1.64 -13.31 -7.79
N GLN A 30 -2.62 -13.53 -8.66
CA GLN A 30 -3.83 -14.31 -8.36
C GLN A 30 -3.53 -15.82 -8.28
N LYS A 31 -4.51 -16.61 -7.80
CA LYS A 31 -4.38 -18.09 -7.66
C LYS A 31 -4.03 -18.80 -8.98
N ASP A 32 -4.49 -18.26 -10.11
CA ASP A 32 -4.18 -18.76 -11.47
C ASP A 32 -2.79 -18.30 -12.00
N GLY A 33 -2.06 -17.52 -11.21
CA GLY A 33 -0.73 -16.98 -11.53
C GLY A 33 -0.75 -15.69 -12.34
N LYS A 34 -1.90 -15.16 -12.71
CA LYS A 34 -1.98 -13.89 -13.42
C LYS A 34 -1.74 -12.73 -12.48
N VAL A 35 -1.07 -11.72 -13.01
CA VAL A 35 -0.91 -10.43 -12.31
C VAL A 35 -2.21 -9.65 -12.45
N ALA A 36 -2.71 -9.12 -11.33
CA ALA A 36 -3.83 -8.20 -11.28
C ALA A 36 -3.37 -6.84 -10.71
N TYR A 37 -3.77 -5.76 -11.37
CA TYR A 37 -3.52 -4.38 -10.95
C TYR A 37 -4.83 -3.61 -10.98
N PHE A 38 -5.29 -3.15 -9.84
CA PHE A 38 -6.61 -2.57 -9.65
C PHE A 38 -6.58 -1.41 -8.64
N PHE A 39 -7.72 -0.75 -8.43
CA PHE A 39 -7.85 0.41 -7.56
C PHE A 39 -9.00 0.18 -6.60
N GLY A 40 -8.75 0.25 -5.30
CA GLY A 40 -9.73 -0.04 -4.26
C GLY A 40 -9.31 0.40 -2.87
N GLU A 41 -10.19 0.28 -1.89
CA GLU A 41 -9.92 0.65 -0.50
C GLU A 41 -8.95 -0.32 0.18
N ASN A 42 -9.00 -1.59 -0.22
CA ASN A 42 -8.22 -2.70 0.33
C ASN A 42 -7.95 -3.75 -0.77
N PRO A 43 -7.18 -4.81 -0.52
CA PRO A 43 -6.84 -5.81 -1.54
C PRO A 43 -8.01 -6.68 -2.04
N ALA A 44 -9.17 -6.67 -1.37
CA ALA A 44 -10.37 -7.37 -1.83
C ALA A 44 -11.27 -6.51 -2.73
N ASP A 45 -11.14 -5.18 -2.64
CA ASP A 45 -11.99 -4.23 -3.35
C ASP A 45 -11.42 -3.93 -4.74
N CYS A 46 -11.87 -4.67 -5.73
CA CYS A 46 -11.34 -4.64 -7.09
C CYS A 46 -12.36 -4.25 -8.17
N THR A 47 -13.43 -3.54 -7.78
CA THR A 47 -14.52 -3.17 -8.72
C THR A 47 -14.53 -1.68 -9.08
N TYR A 48 -13.63 -0.88 -8.52
CA TYR A 48 -13.52 0.54 -8.85
C TYR A 48 -12.80 0.79 -10.17
N LYS A 49 -13.31 1.75 -10.92
CA LYS A 49 -12.68 2.17 -12.17
C LYS A 49 -11.27 2.71 -11.94
N LEU A 50 -10.31 2.17 -12.66
CA LEU A 50 -8.91 2.63 -12.61
C LEU A 50 -8.80 4.09 -13.06
N PRO A 51 -8.26 5.00 -12.23
CA PRO A 51 -7.98 6.38 -12.64
C PRO A 51 -6.96 6.41 -13.78
N GLY A 52 -7.13 7.36 -14.72
CA GLY A 52 -6.31 7.43 -15.93
C GLY A 52 -4.78 7.41 -15.69
N PRO A 53 -4.23 8.14 -14.72
CA PRO A 53 -2.79 8.06 -14.39
C PRO A 53 -2.36 6.67 -13.92
N ILE A 54 -3.19 6.00 -13.10
CA ILE A 54 -2.93 4.64 -12.61
C ILE A 54 -3.05 3.62 -13.74
N ALA A 55 -4.07 3.75 -14.59
CA ALA A 55 -4.29 2.86 -15.73
C ALA A 55 -3.13 2.88 -16.75
N LYS A 56 -2.34 3.96 -16.78
CA LYS A 56 -1.20 4.14 -17.68
C LYS A 56 0.15 3.80 -17.04
N SER A 57 0.19 3.54 -15.73
CA SER A 57 1.44 3.22 -15.06
C SER A 57 1.98 1.87 -15.53
N GLU A 58 3.30 1.78 -15.58
CA GLU A 58 4.01 0.54 -15.90
C GLU A 58 4.07 -0.35 -14.66
N VAL A 59 3.82 -1.64 -14.86
CA VAL A 59 4.09 -2.68 -13.86
C VAL A 59 5.33 -3.43 -14.31
N SER A 60 6.29 -3.63 -13.41
CA SER A 60 7.54 -4.32 -13.71
C SER A 60 7.80 -5.44 -12.72
N ALA A 61 8.33 -6.54 -13.20
CA ALA A 61 8.97 -7.57 -12.38
C ALA A 61 10.42 -7.14 -12.08
N VAL A 62 10.84 -7.34 -10.84
CA VAL A 62 12.18 -6.98 -10.34
C VAL A 62 12.99 -8.27 -10.16
N SER A 63 14.13 -8.39 -10.84
CA SER A 63 15.05 -9.50 -10.63
C SER A 63 15.94 -9.29 -9.39
N GLU A 64 16.62 -10.35 -8.92
CA GLU A 64 17.60 -10.25 -7.83
C GLU A 64 18.75 -9.26 -8.12
N SER A 65 19.06 -8.99 -9.39
CA SER A 65 20.02 -7.95 -9.77
C SER A 65 19.45 -6.54 -9.83
N GLY A 66 18.17 -6.36 -9.45
CA GLY A 66 17.45 -5.07 -9.56
C GLY A 66 17.02 -4.71 -10.97
N LYS A 67 17.21 -5.61 -11.96
CA LYS A 67 16.76 -5.36 -13.34
C LYS A 67 15.24 -5.41 -13.42
N LEU A 68 14.66 -4.40 -14.05
CA LEU A 68 13.23 -4.31 -14.32
C LEU A 68 12.88 -4.96 -15.65
N THR A 69 11.79 -5.72 -15.65
CA THR A 69 11.19 -6.28 -16.86
C THR A 69 9.71 -5.91 -16.86
N ALA A 70 9.26 -5.19 -17.88
CA ALA A 70 7.86 -4.78 -17.99
C ALA A 70 6.93 -6.00 -18.05
N VAL A 71 5.81 -5.89 -17.32
CA VAL A 71 4.72 -6.88 -17.33
C VAL A 71 3.57 -6.29 -18.12
N GLU A 72 3.26 -6.91 -19.26
CA GLU A 72 2.14 -6.49 -20.09
C GLU A 72 0.81 -6.82 -19.42
N LEU A 73 0.00 -5.79 -19.21
CA LEU A 73 -1.32 -5.91 -18.61
C LEU A 73 -2.38 -5.32 -19.55
N GLU A 74 -3.45 -6.09 -19.77
CA GLU A 74 -4.62 -5.69 -20.53
C GLU A 74 -5.74 -5.19 -19.61
N ALA A 75 -6.52 -4.22 -20.06
CA ALA A 75 -7.65 -3.71 -19.31
C ALA A 75 -8.75 -4.77 -19.25
N ILE A 76 -9.29 -4.99 -18.06
CA ILE A 76 -10.43 -5.86 -17.78
C ILE A 76 -11.52 -5.04 -17.09
N GLU A 77 -12.75 -5.20 -17.55
CA GLU A 77 -13.94 -4.61 -16.94
C GLU A 77 -15.06 -5.66 -16.93
N SER A 78 -15.38 -6.16 -15.75
CA SER A 78 -16.47 -7.12 -15.50
C SER A 78 -17.20 -6.75 -14.20
N ASP A 79 -18.26 -7.46 -13.86
CA ASP A 79 -19.01 -7.22 -12.63
C ASP A 79 -18.17 -7.50 -11.36
N ASP A 80 -17.22 -8.45 -11.46
CA ASP A 80 -16.41 -8.90 -10.32
C ASP A 80 -15.00 -8.30 -10.29
N PHE A 81 -14.54 -7.68 -11.40
CA PHE A 81 -13.19 -7.14 -11.48
C PHE A 81 -13.09 -5.99 -12.49
N VAL A 82 -12.56 -4.86 -12.03
CA VAL A 82 -12.21 -3.70 -12.86
C VAL A 82 -10.74 -3.35 -12.62
N GLY A 83 -9.92 -3.47 -13.68
CA GLY A 83 -8.48 -3.22 -13.52
C GLY A 83 -7.69 -3.58 -14.78
N ARG A 84 -6.48 -4.04 -14.55
CA ARG A 84 -5.60 -4.57 -15.60
C ARG A 84 -5.09 -5.95 -15.18
N GLN A 85 -5.01 -6.89 -16.10
CA GLN A 85 -4.55 -8.24 -15.82
C GLN A 85 -3.57 -8.72 -16.88
N SER A 86 -2.57 -9.54 -16.49
CA SER A 86 -1.68 -10.18 -17.45
C SER A 86 -2.41 -11.28 -18.23
N ALA A 87 -2.13 -11.38 -19.54
CA ALA A 87 -2.70 -12.45 -20.36
C ALA A 87 -2.15 -13.82 -19.95
N LYS A 88 -0.92 -13.88 -19.45
CA LYS A 88 -0.22 -15.12 -19.07
C LYS A 88 0.14 -15.10 -17.59
N PRO A 89 0.20 -16.27 -16.94
CA PRO A 89 0.72 -16.41 -15.60
C PRO A 89 2.20 -15.98 -15.52
N LEU A 90 2.58 -15.38 -14.39
CA LEU A 90 3.96 -15.15 -13.99
C LEU A 90 4.40 -16.19 -12.94
N ALA A 91 5.72 -16.24 -12.68
CA ALA A 91 6.25 -17.00 -11.57
C ALA A 91 5.66 -16.47 -10.25
N LYS A 92 5.18 -17.38 -9.40
CA LYS A 92 4.48 -17.01 -8.14
C LYS A 92 5.40 -16.35 -7.11
N ASP A 93 6.70 -16.47 -7.27
CA ASP A 93 7.76 -15.86 -6.45
C ASP A 93 8.27 -14.53 -7.00
N ALA A 94 7.61 -13.97 -8.02
CA ALA A 94 8.01 -12.71 -8.60
C ALA A 94 7.81 -11.54 -7.61
N LEU A 95 8.82 -10.68 -7.51
CA LEU A 95 8.67 -9.35 -6.95
C LEU A 95 8.17 -8.41 -8.05
N LEU A 96 7.03 -7.76 -7.81
CA LEU A 96 6.45 -6.80 -8.76
C LEU A 96 6.41 -5.41 -8.14
N GLN A 97 6.51 -4.40 -8.98
CA GLN A 97 6.36 -3.01 -8.57
C GLN A 97 5.67 -2.15 -9.63
N SER A 98 5.06 -1.07 -9.18
CA SER A 98 4.57 0.04 -9.99
C SER A 98 4.67 1.35 -9.25
N GLN A 99 4.73 2.47 -9.98
CA GLN A 99 4.58 3.80 -9.41
C GLN A 99 3.82 4.70 -10.36
N ALA A 100 3.06 5.64 -9.79
CA ALA A 100 2.27 6.59 -10.57
C ALA A 100 2.09 7.91 -9.82
N THR A 101 2.23 9.03 -10.51
CA THR A 101 1.72 10.32 -10.03
C THR A 101 0.25 10.43 -10.42
N PHE A 102 -0.63 10.40 -9.44
CA PHE A 102 -2.08 10.56 -9.65
C PHE A 102 -2.43 11.96 -10.13
N GLY A 103 -1.80 12.96 -9.53
CA GLY A 103 -2.06 14.37 -9.79
C GLY A 103 -2.20 15.18 -8.52
N ILE A 104 -2.94 16.30 -8.58
CA ILE A 104 -3.22 17.14 -7.41
C ILE A 104 -4.65 16.88 -6.96
N TYR A 105 -4.81 16.53 -5.69
CA TYR A 105 -6.08 16.28 -5.03
C TYR A 105 -6.12 17.02 -3.69
N HIS A 106 -7.14 17.84 -3.47
CA HIS A 106 -7.29 18.70 -2.27
C HIS A 106 -6.02 19.48 -1.87
N GLY A 107 -5.29 20.03 -2.85
CA GLY A 107 -4.09 20.83 -2.60
C GLY A 107 -2.82 20.00 -2.37
N SER A 108 -2.90 18.68 -2.34
CA SER A 108 -1.75 17.79 -2.24
C SER A 108 -1.46 17.09 -3.57
N ARG A 109 -0.19 17.02 -3.96
CA ARG A 109 0.25 16.12 -5.01
C ARG A 109 0.23 14.69 -4.46
N LEU A 110 -0.40 13.76 -5.18
CA LEU A 110 -0.47 12.35 -4.81
C LEU A 110 0.43 11.51 -5.70
N ASP A 111 1.34 10.76 -5.07
CA ASP A 111 2.19 9.77 -5.70
C ASP A 111 1.92 8.39 -5.06
N TYR A 112 1.66 7.39 -5.90
CA TYR A 112 1.38 6.01 -5.48
C TYR A 112 2.53 5.10 -5.84
N TYR A 113 2.85 4.20 -4.92
CA TYR A 113 3.83 3.14 -5.03
C TYR A 113 3.14 1.82 -4.72
N THR A 114 3.37 0.82 -5.54
CA THR A 114 2.68 -0.47 -5.40
C THR A 114 3.71 -1.58 -5.50
N GLN A 115 3.65 -2.55 -4.61
CA GLN A 115 4.57 -3.66 -4.53
C GLN A 115 3.81 -4.97 -4.31
N HIS A 116 4.25 -6.06 -4.94
CA HIS A 116 3.85 -7.42 -4.61
C HIS A 116 5.09 -8.24 -4.31
N VAL A 117 5.11 -8.89 -3.15
CA VAL A 117 6.18 -9.80 -2.75
C VAL A 117 5.67 -11.24 -2.90
N GLY A 118 6.06 -11.87 -4.01
CA GLY A 118 5.64 -13.24 -4.32
C GLY A 118 6.45 -14.29 -3.59
N GLY A 119 5.90 -15.51 -3.54
CA GLY A 119 6.55 -16.67 -2.94
C GLY A 119 6.68 -16.61 -1.42
N LYS A 120 7.71 -17.28 -0.90
CA LYS A 120 8.01 -17.26 0.54
C LYS A 120 8.75 -15.99 0.90
N LEU A 121 8.30 -15.34 1.96
CA LEU A 121 9.01 -14.18 2.50
C LEU A 121 10.43 -14.56 2.95
N PRO A 122 11.43 -13.69 2.73
CA PRO A 122 12.79 -13.87 3.22
C PRO A 122 12.84 -14.10 4.74
N ALA A 123 13.77 -14.93 5.22
CA ALA A 123 13.96 -15.22 6.64
C ALA A 123 14.89 -14.20 7.34
N SER A 124 15.47 -13.25 6.62
CA SER A 124 16.29 -12.18 7.20
C SER A 124 16.17 -10.89 6.39
N ARG A 125 16.49 -9.76 7.02
CA ARG A 125 16.50 -8.45 6.36
C ARG A 125 17.52 -8.38 5.23
N GLU A 126 18.70 -8.98 5.39
CA GLU A 126 19.73 -9.02 4.34
C GLU A 126 19.25 -9.78 3.10
N ALA A 127 18.46 -10.84 3.30
CA ALA A 127 17.84 -11.56 2.19
C ALA A 127 16.73 -10.72 1.52
N ALA A 128 15.90 -10.02 2.30
CA ALA A 128 14.88 -9.12 1.78
C ALA A 128 15.48 -7.95 0.97
N GLN A 129 16.61 -7.42 1.40
CA GLN A 129 17.31 -6.34 0.70
C GLN A 129 17.83 -6.74 -0.68
N LYS A 130 18.20 -8.01 -0.87
CA LYS A 130 18.66 -8.52 -2.18
C LYS A 130 17.55 -8.57 -3.23
N VAL A 131 16.30 -8.73 -2.78
CA VAL A 131 15.11 -8.80 -3.64
C VAL A 131 14.17 -7.64 -3.32
N SER A 132 14.69 -6.43 -3.28
CA SER A 132 13.94 -5.24 -2.88
C SER A 132 13.47 -4.45 -4.10
N ALA A 133 12.27 -3.85 -4.00
CA ALA A 133 11.76 -2.92 -5.01
C ALA A 133 12.68 -1.69 -5.17
N THR A 134 12.65 -1.08 -6.36
CA THR A 134 13.50 0.06 -6.70
C THR A 134 12.75 1.41 -6.67
N ILE A 135 11.52 1.41 -6.13
CA ILE A 135 10.66 2.58 -5.95
C ILE A 135 11.04 3.35 -4.68
N ASP A 136 10.71 4.65 -4.62
CA ASP A 136 11.13 5.55 -3.53
C ASP A 136 10.51 5.19 -2.17
N LEU A 137 9.22 4.88 -2.13
CA LEU A 137 8.54 4.36 -0.94
C LEU A 137 8.30 2.87 -1.11
N LYS A 138 8.91 2.06 -0.27
CA LYS A 138 8.90 0.60 -0.38
C LYS A 138 8.91 -0.10 0.98
N ALA A 139 8.57 -1.38 0.98
CA ALA A 139 8.71 -2.26 2.14
C ALA A 139 9.64 -3.44 1.85
N GLU A 140 10.44 -3.80 2.85
CA GLU A 140 11.19 -5.05 2.90
C GLU A 140 10.50 -5.96 3.93
N LEU A 141 9.93 -7.07 3.47
CA LEU A 141 9.18 -8.00 4.32
C LEU A 141 10.07 -9.17 4.75
N VAL A 142 9.99 -9.54 6.01
CA VAL A 142 10.78 -10.64 6.61
C VAL A 142 9.85 -11.55 7.40
N LYS A 143 9.87 -12.87 7.12
CA LYS A 143 9.19 -13.86 7.95
C LYS A 143 10.00 -14.09 9.21
N THR A 144 9.34 -13.99 10.36
CA THR A 144 9.90 -14.29 11.69
C THR A 144 9.23 -15.53 12.28
N GLU A 145 9.66 -15.96 13.46
CA GLU A 145 9.01 -17.04 14.21
C GLU A 145 7.62 -16.62 14.72
N GLU A 146 7.39 -15.32 14.93
CA GLU A 146 6.18 -14.77 15.53
C GLU A 146 5.22 -14.16 14.51
N GLY A 147 5.65 -14.00 13.24
CA GLY A 147 4.83 -13.37 12.19
C GLY A 147 5.64 -12.77 11.07
N VAL A 148 5.35 -11.51 10.72
CA VAL A 148 6.00 -10.77 9.64
C VAL A 148 6.50 -9.42 10.15
N ASP A 149 7.77 -9.14 9.94
CA ASP A 149 8.35 -7.80 10.09
C ASP A 149 8.31 -7.08 8.73
N ALA A 150 7.81 -5.84 8.72
CA ALA A 150 7.88 -4.96 7.57
C ALA A 150 8.79 -3.76 7.89
N TYR A 151 9.80 -3.55 7.07
CA TYR A 151 10.69 -2.39 7.13
C TYR A 151 10.29 -1.40 6.04
N ILE A 152 9.74 -0.27 6.43
CA ILE A 152 9.29 0.77 5.52
C ILE A 152 10.42 1.75 5.26
N LEU A 153 10.70 1.99 3.99
CA LEU A 153 11.81 2.83 3.55
C LEU A 153 11.29 3.94 2.64
N TRP A 154 11.72 5.17 2.93
CA TRP A 154 11.58 6.33 2.06
C TRP A 154 12.94 6.72 1.48
N GLN A 155 13.10 6.64 0.16
CA GLN A 155 14.35 6.94 -0.55
C GLN A 155 15.56 6.22 0.05
N GLY A 156 15.36 4.93 0.37
CA GLY A 156 16.39 4.05 0.94
C GLY A 156 16.71 4.28 2.42
N LYS A 157 16.00 5.19 3.11
CA LYS A 157 16.17 5.44 4.55
C LYS A 157 14.96 4.93 5.33
N PRO A 158 15.14 4.45 6.58
CA PRO A 158 14.02 4.09 7.44
C PRO A 158 12.99 5.21 7.56
N LEU A 159 11.72 4.89 7.42
CA LEU A 159 10.61 5.80 7.63
C LEU A 159 9.99 5.53 9.01
N ALA A 160 10.34 6.37 10.00
CA ALA A 160 9.83 6.28 11.35
C ALA A 160 8.46 6.99 11.49
N ASP A 161 7.69 6.60 12.51
CA ASP A 161 6.39 7.18 12.89
C ASP A 161 5.31 7.12 11.78
N ALA A 162 5.49 6.29 10.76
CA ALA A 162 4.49 6.08 9.72
C ALA A 162 3.37 5.17 10.23
N ASP A 163 2.11 5.54 9.96
CA ASP A 163 0.97 4.67 10.19
C ASP A 163 0.95 3.57 9.12
N VAL A 164 0.85 2.32 9.56
CA VAL A 164 0.86 1.12 8.73
C VAL A 164 -0.40 0.33 9.01
N HIS A 165 -1.19 0.09 7.97
CA HIS A 165 -2.44 -0.67 8.03
C HIS A 165 -2.23 -2.03 7.39
N LEU A 166 -2.67 -3.10 8.05
CA LEU A 166 -2.65 -4.47 7.55
C LEU A 166 -4.08 -4.91 7.22
N TYR A 167 -4.28 -5.47 6.05
CA TYR A 167 -5.55 -6.01 5.56
C TYR A 167 -5.41 -7.49 5.21
N CYS A 168 -6.48 -8.28 5.39
CA CYS A 168 -6.58 -9.65 4.92
C CYS A 168 -7.14 -9.76 3.49
N GLU A 169 -7.24 -10.99 2.96
CA GLU A 169 -7.82 -11.28 1.62
C GLU A 169 -9.28 -10.86 1.51
N GLU A 170 -10.03 -10.85 2.61
CA GLU A 170 -11.45 -10.41 2.65
C GLU A 170 -11.60 -8.89 2.76
N GLY A 171 -10.50 -8.16 2.92
CA GLY A 171 -10.48 -6.69 3.01
C GLY A 171 -10.69 -6.13 4.41
N HIS A 172 -10.71 -6.98 5.44
CA HIS A 172 -10.76 -6.50 6.82
C HIS A 172 -9.42 -5.88 7.21
N GLU A 173 -9.46 -4.80 8.00
CA GLU A 173 -8.27 -4.24 8.63
C GLU A 173 -7.96 -5.05 9.90
N GLU A 174 -6.86 -5.83 9.84
CA GLU A 174 -6.44 -6.74 10.91
C GLU A 174 -5.60 -6.03 11.98
N ALA A 175 -4.87 -5.00 11.57
CA ALA A 175 -4.04 -4.23 12.47
C ALA A 175 -3.69 -2.85 11.93
N THR A 176 -3.52 -1.91 12.86
CA THR A 176 -2.84 -0.62 12.61
C THR A 176 -1.70 -0.47 13.61
N ALA A 177 -0.53 -0.13 13.14
CA ALA A 177 0.66 0.09 13.97
C ALA A 177 1.52 1.21 13.38
N LYS A 178 2.44 1.74 14.21
CA LYS A 178 3.43 2.73 13.75
C LYS A 178 4.80 2.09 13.59
N THR A 179 5.53 2.55 12.58
CA THR A 179 6.94 2.18 12.44
C THR A 179 7.78 2.78 13.56
N ASP A 180 8.77 2.01 14.00
CA ASP A 180 9.80 2.48 14.95
C ASP A 180 10.90 3.33 14.26
N GLN A 181 11.99 3.64 14.99
CA GLN A 181 13.10 4.43 14.49
C GLN A 181 13.89 3.76 13.35
N ASP A 182 13.79 2.44 13.23
CA ASP A 182 14.38 1.65 12.15
C ASP A 182 13.41 1.46 10.96
N GLY A 183 12.26 2.14 10.99
CA GLY A 183 11.19 2.01 10.01
C GLY A 183 10.46 0.68 10.09
N LYS A 184 10.61 -0.07 11.20
CA LYS A 184 10.09 -1.42 11.38
C LYS A 184 8.71 -1.38 12.02
N VAL A 185 7.82 -2.26 11.55
CA VAL A 185 6.59 -2.69 12.21
C VAL A 185 6.52 -4.21 12.19
N SER A 186 5.96 -4.81 13.24
CA SER A 186 5.82 -6.27 13.35
C SER A 186 4.34 -6.64 13.43
N PHE A 187 3.94 -7.64 12.65
CA PHE A 187 2.62 -8.25 12.69
C PHE A 187 2.76 -9.71 13.14
N THR A 188 1.92 -10.12 14.07
CA THR A 188 1.93 -11.50 14.61
C THR A 188 1.27 -12.47 13.62
N ASP A 189 1.57 -13.79 13.77
CA ASP A 189 0.90 -14.83 12.98
C ASP A 189 -0.63 -14.82 13.13
N ALA A 190 -1.15 -14.36 14.28
CA ALA A 190 -2.59 -14.21 14.49
C ALA A 190 -3.24 -13.06 13.70
N GLN A 191 -2.43 -12.12 13.19
CA GLN A 191 -2.87 -10.99 12.36
C GLN A 191 -2.64 -11.24 10.87
N ILE A 192 -1.85 -12.25 10.52
CA ILE A 192 -1.57 -12.65 9.13
C ILE A 192 -2.50 -13.81 8.78
N GLU A 193 -3.45 -13.56 7.90
CA GLU A 193 -4.39 -14.58 7.45
C GLU A 193 -3.86 -15.40 6.26
N GLU A 194 -4.49 -16.54 6.01
CA GLU A 194 -4.26 -17.30 4.76
C GLU A 194 -4.65 -16.44 3.55
N GLY A 195 -3.97 -16.64 2.43
CA GLY A 195 -4.26 -15.90 1.20
C GLY A 195 -3.50 -14.60 1.09
N VAL A 196 -4.07 -13.63 0.39
CA VAL A 196 -3.43 -12.34 0.12
C VAL A 196 -3.59 -11.41 1.33
N ASN A 197 -2.47 -11.00 1.90
CA ASN A 197 -2.44 -9.91 2.87
C ASN A 197 -1.96 -8.62 2.19
N GLY A 198 -2.49 -7.48 2.63
CA GLY A 198 -2.16 -6.15 2.11
C GLY A 198 -1.66 -5.22 3.20
N ILE A 199 -0.59 -4.48 2.91
CA ILE A 199 -0.11 -3.39 3.77
C ILE A 199 -0.34 -2.08 3.03
N MET A 200 -0.83 -1.05 3.73
CA MET A 200 -0.91 0.33 3.26
C MET A 200 -0.15 1.24 4.19
N VAL A 201 0.65 2.16 3.61
CA VAL A 201 1.44 3.16 4.33
C VAL A 201 1.27 4.52 3.68
N GLY A 202 1.03 5.55 4.49
CA GLY A 202 1.01 6.96 4.07
C GLY A 202 2.24 7.72 4.55
N HIS A 203 2.80 8.57 3.69
CA HIS A 203 3.88 9.49 4.02
C HIS A 203 3.64 10.85 3.37
N THR A 204 3.40 11.90 4.16
CA THR A 204 3.12 13.25 3.66
C THR A 204 4.24 14.21 4.01
N LEU A 205 4.77 14.88 2.99
CA LEU A 205 5.76 15.95 3.12
C LEU A 205 5.07 17.30 2.97
N GLN A 206 5.31 18.21 3.91
CA GLN A 206 4.86 19.61 3.83
C GLN A 206 5.78 20.40 2.87
N GLN A 207 5.71 20.02 1.59
CA GLN A 207 6.54 20.58 0.52
C GLN A 207 5.66 21.08 -0.61
N ALA A 208 5.57 22.39 -0.75
CA ALA A 208 4.84 23.02 -1.84
C ALA A 208 5.60 22.89 -3.17
N GLY A 209 4.85 22.92 -4.27
CA GLY A 209 5.42 22.85 -5.61
C GLY A 209 4.43 23.15 -6.71
N THR A 210 4.78 22.75 -7.92
CA THR A 210 3.94 22.89 -9.12
C THR A 210 3.99 21.61 -9.95
N LEU A 211 2.82 21.13 -10.37
CA LEU A 211 2.65 20.00 -11.28
C LEU A 211 1.73 20.43 -12.43
N ASN A 212 2.20 20.39 -13.68
CA ASN A 212 1.44 20.81 -14.87
C ASN A 212 0.78 22.19 -14.69
N ASP A 213 1.57 23.19 -14.28
CA ASP A 213 1.19 24.57 -14.02
C ASP A 213 0.17 24.78 -12.86
N LYS A 214 -0.16 23.73 -12.11
CA LYS A 214 -1.02 23.81 -10.94
C LYS A 214 -0.17 23.71 -9.67
N LYS A 215 -0.40 24.64 -8.73
CA LYS A 215 0.28 24.66 -7.43
C LYS A 215 -0.31 23.60 -6.50
N TYR A 216 0.54 23.06 -5.63
CA TYR A 216 0.15 22.23 -4.50
C TYR A 216 0.95 22.65 -3.25
N ASP A 217 0.44 22.35 -2.07
CA ASP A 217 1.00 22.76 -0.78
C ASP A 217 1.77 21.63 -0.10
N SER A 218 1.45 20.38 -0.44
CA SER A 218 2.07 19.19 0.14
C SER A 218 2.23 18.07 -0.89
N ASN A 219 3.08 17.10 -0.57
CA ASN A 219 3.28 15.87 -1.31
C ASN A 219 2.85 14.68 -0.44
N SER A 220 1.87 13.92 -0.88
CA SER A 220 1.42 12.70 -0.21
C SER A 220 1.83 11.49 -1.03
N HIS A 221 2.57 10.60 -0.40
CA HIS A 221 3.09 9.36 -0.94
C HIS A 221 2.38 8.19 -0.26
N TYR A 222 1.81 7.28 -1.05
CA TYR A 222 1.13 6.10 -0.53
C TYR A 222 1.75 4.84 -1.12
N LEU A 223 2.07 3.90 -0.26
CA LEU A 223 2.54 2.58 -0.63
C LEU A 223 1.47 1.54 -0.33
N THR A 224 1.22 0.65 -1.27
CA THR A 224 0.53 -0.60 -1.03
C THR A 224 1.47 -1.77 -1.29
N VAL A 225 1.44 -2.76 -0.42
CA VAL A 225 2.23 -3.99 -0.57
C VAL A 225 1.31 -5.18 -0.39
N THR A 226 1.38 -6.15 -1.28
CA THR A 226 0.69 -7.43 -1.10
C THR A 226 1.70 -8.57 -0.96
N PHE A 227 1.34 -9.59 -0.18
CA PHE A 227 2.11 -10.81 0.00
C PHE A 227 1.19 -11.98 0.35
N GLN A 228 1.68 -13.21 0.21
CA GLN A 228 0.92 -14.40 0.60
C GLN A 228 1.17 -14.74 2.07
N GLY A 229 0.10 -14.89 2.81
CA GLY A 229 0.12 -15.45 4.15
C GLY A 229 0.41 -16.97 4.14
N PRO A 230 0.58 -17.59 5.33
CA PRO A 230 0.80 -19.03 5.44
C PRO A 230 -0.40 -19.80 4.90
N ALA A 231 -0.18 -20.91 4.19
CA ALA A 231 -1.25 -21.85 3.86
C ALA A 231 -1.74 -22.55 5.13
N GLU A 232 -3.07 -22.74 5.30
CA GLU A 232 -3.60 -23.54 6.42
C GLU A 232 -2.94 -24.92 6.50
N GLY A 233 -2.49 -25.26 7.69
CA GLY A 233 -2.17 -26.65 8.05
C GLY A 233 -0.76 -27.15 7.70
N LYS A 234 0.26 -26.44 8.12
CA LYS A 234 1.58 -27.06 8.35
C LYS A 234 2.18 -26.66 9.69
#